data_4954a626f3a47a01ba0255e1faa2ca1a
#
_entry.id   4954a626f3a47a01ba0255e1faa2ca1a
#
_cell.length_a   1.000
_cell.length_b   1.000
_cell.length_c   1.000
_cell.angle_alpha   90.00
_cell.angle_beta   90.00
_cell.angle_gamma   90.00
#
_symmetry.space_group_name_H-M   'P 1'
#
loop_
_entity.id
_entity.type
_entity.pdbx_description
1 polymer ?
#
loop_
_entity_poly.entity_id
_entity_poly.type
_entity_poly.pdbx_seq_one_letter_code
_entity_poly.pdbx_strand_id
1 'polypeptide(L)'
;MLLFSTIMADVNLSKIKKTYDKTEVVHGVDLDIQSGEFVVFVGPSGCGKSTLLRMIAGLEDITEGQISIGGEVVNNIISAERGVAMVFQSYALYPHMTVFENMSFALKQAKTSKDEIHKRVVDAAKILQIENLFERLPKQLSGGQRQRVAIGRAIVRDPKVFLFDEPLSNLDAALRVQTRIEIAKLHSQLSATMIYVTHDQVEAMTLADKIVVLNKGIIEQVGSPIELYNFPKNKFVAEFIGSPKMNIVDIEGENKVEIKNLQVPSKAVKIGVRPEHISLANTSDSILSGTIRHIENLGEHLLCYINTVSNSEITAKLDINSNASLSQKVDLKWDISLTQYFDSTDQSIK
;
A
#
# COMPACT_ATOMS: atom_id res chain seq x y z
N MET A 1 25.42 1.14 -17.61
CA MET A 1 26.25 2.24 -17.07
C MET A 1 25.42 2.90 -16.00
N LEU A 2 25.81 2.79 -14.72
CA LEU A 2 25.04 3.29 -13.57
C LEU A 2 24.78 4.79 -13.72
N LEU A 3 23.51 5.18 -13.84
CA LEU A 3 23.04 6.56 -13.97
C LEU A 3 23.16 7.37 -12.66
N PHE A 4 23.42 6.68 -11.55
CA PHE A 4 23.47 7.27 -10.22
C PHE A 4 24.85 7.10 -9.63
N SER A 5 25.38 8.19 -9.08
CA SER A 5 26.62 8.23 -8.31
C SER A 5 26.36 8.01 -6.82
N THR A 6 25.09 8.17 -6.38
CA THR A 6 24.71 8.12 -4.97
C THR A 6 24.39 6.69 -4.56
N ILE A 7 24.99 6.23 -3.46
CA ILE A 7 24.66 4.95 -2.83
C ILE A 7 23.28 5.11 -2.18
N MET A 8 22.37 4.19 -2.51
CA MET A 8 21.05 4.14 -1.87
C MET A 8 21.21 3.92 -0.37
N ALA A 9 20.34 4.54 0.41
CA ALA A 9 20.41 4.53 1.86
C ALA A 9 19.28 3.71 2.48
N ASP A 10 19.57 3.11 3.61
CA ASP A 10 18.57 2.63 4.57
C ASP A 10 17.88 3.81 5.27
N VAL A 11 16.67 3.53 5.81
CA VAL A 11 15.93 4.49 6.64
C VAL A 11 15.50 3.80 7.93
N ASN A 12 15.90 4.37 9.05
CA ASN A 12 15.51 3.87 10.36
C ASN A 12 14.65 4.90 11.10
N LEU A 13 13.51 4.44 11.61
CA LEU A 13 12.62 5.20 12.48
C LEU A 13 12.66 4.58 13.86
N SER A 14 13.00 5.36 14.89
CA SER A 14 13.05 4.88 16.27
C SER A 14 12.14 5.71 17.15
N LYS A 15 11.10 5.08 17.69
CA LYS A 15 10.11 5.65 18.62
C LYS A 15 9.51 6.97 18.14
N ILE A 16 9.22 7.06 16.85
CA ILE A 16 8.71 8.29 16.23
C ILE A 16 7.32 8.61 16.76
N LYS A 17 7.19 9.81 17.32
CA LYS A 17 5.90 10.38 17.74
C LYS A 17 5.63 11.70 17.04
N LYS A 18 4.36 11.96 16.78
CA LYS A 18 3.87 13.26 16.30
C LYS A 18 2.61 13.67 17.03
N THR A 19 2.68 14.84 17.63
CA THR A 19 1.56 15.52 18.29
C THR A 19 1.31 16.86 17.62
N TYR A 20 0.06 17.13 17.25
CA TYR A 20 -0.41 18.45 16.83
C TYR A 20 -1.26 19.03 17.95
N ASP A 21 -0.85 20.14 18.49
CA ASP A 21 -1.45 20.77 19.68
C ASP A 21 -1.57 19.76 20.85
N LYS A 22 -2.75 19.15 21.03
CA LYS A 22 -3.01 18.15 22.08
C LYS A 22 -3.34 16.77 21.53
N THR A 23 -3.33 16.59 20.20
CA THR A 23 -3.70 15.33 19.55
C THR A 23 -2.46 14.61 19.07
N GLU A 24 -2.16 13.48 19.66
CA GLU A 24 -1.12 12.57 19.16
C GLU A 24 -1.64 11.83 17.92
N VAL A 25 -0.89 11.86 16.84
CA VAL A 25 -1.26 11.29 15.53
C VAL A 25 -0.37 10.09 15.16
N VAL A 26 0.86 10.07 15.69
CA VAL A 26 1.81 8.96 15.53
C VAL A 26 2.36 8.59 16.90
N HIS A 27 2.24 7.30 17.26
CA HIS A 27 2.36 6.81 18.63
C HIS A 27 3.59 5.89 18.83
N GLY A 28 4.80 6.42 18.65
CA GLY A 28 6.03 5.67 18.94
C GLY A 28 6.33 4.59 17.89
N VAL A 29 6.38 4.97 16.62
CA VAL A 29 6.64 4.08 15.49
C VAL A 29 8.13 3.71 15.43
N ASP A 30 8.39 2.40 15.39
CA ASP A 30 9.70 1.78 15.09
C ASP A 30 9.62 1.09 13.72
N LEU A 31 10.57 1.37 12.82
CA LEU A 31 10.59 0.77 11.48
C LEU A 31 12.01 0.81 10.87
N ASP A 32 12.44 -0.33 10.34
CA ASP A 32 13.68 -0.47 9.58
C ASP A 32 13.36 -0.71 8.10
N ILE A 33 13.88 0.15 7.24
CA ILE A 33 13.81 0.05 5.77
C ILE A 33 15.22 -0.15 5.25
N GLN A 34 15.44 -1.26 4.56
CA GLN A 34 16.75 -1.60 4.02
C GLN A 34 17.04 -0.81 2.74
N SER A 35 18.34 -0.61 2.46
CA SER A 35 18.79 0.00 1.21
C SER A 35 18.29 -0.79 0.00
N GLY A 36 17.66 -0.10 -0.97
CA GLY A 36 17.10 -0.69 -2.19
C GLY A 36 15.72 -1.34 -2.02
N GLU A 37 15.12 -1.30 -0.81
CA GLU A 37 13.82 -1.90 -0.53
C GLU A 37 12.67 -0.99 -1.01
N PHE A 38 11.63 -1.59 -1.59
CA PHE A 38 10.36 -0.89 -1.90
C PHE A 38 9.37 -1.12 -0.75
N VAL A 39 9.19 -0.10 0.08
CA VAL A 39 8.31 -0.17 1.25
C VAL A 39 7.02 0.61 1.00
N VAL A 40 5.87 -0.04 1.24
CA VAL A 40 4.57 0.59 1.04
C VAL A 40 3.85 0.78 2.38
N PHE A 41 3.46 2.02 2.69
CA PHE A 41 2.63 2.37 3.83
C PHE A 41 1.16 2.32 3.42
N VAL A 42 0.38 1.49 4.09
CA VAL A 42 -1.07 1.34 3.88
C VAL A 42 -1.84 1.51 5.18
N GLY A 43 -3.12 1.82 5.06
CA GLY A 43 -4.01 1.99 6.22
C GLY A 43 -5.17 2.92 5.90
N PRO A 44 -6.16 3.04 6.78
CA PRO A 44 -7.30 3.93 6.63
C PRO A 44 -6.91 5.40 6.47
N SER A 45 -7.82 6.22 5.96
CA SER A 45 -7.62 7.68 5.92
C SER A 45 -7.40 8.23 7.32
N GLY A 46 -6.43 9.15 7.46
CA GLY A 46 -6.12 9.78 8.74
C GLY A 46 -5.30 8.93 9.74
N CYS A 47 -4.82 7.72 9.36
CA CYS A 47 -4.01 6.89 10.27
C CYS A 47 -2.54 7.30 10.41
N GLY A 48 -2.10 8.40 9.78
CA GLY A 48 -0.74 8.95 9.94
C GLY A 48 0.25 8.66 8.81
N LYS A 49 -0.11 7.96 7.72
CA LYS A 49 0.79 7.59 6.59
C LYS A 49 1.55 8.78 5.99
N SER A 50 0.80 9.76 5.46
CA SER A 50 1.40 10.97 4.85
C SER A 50 2.14 11.83 5.86
N THR A 51 1.70 11.84 7.12
CA THR A 51 2.42 12.52 8.21
C THR A 51 3.79 11.87 8.42
N LEU A 52 3.84 10.54 8.52
CA LEU A 52 5.09 9.78 8.67
C LEU A 52 6.03 10.01 7.47
N LEU A 53 5.47 9.95 6.24
CA LEU A 53 6.24 10.23 5.02
C LEU A 53 6.82 11.66 5.02
N ARG A 54 6.04 12.67 5.42
CA ARG A 54 6.48 14.06 5.50
C ARG A 54 7.52 14.29 6.58
N MET A 55 7.45 13.57 7.70
CA MET A 55 8.49 13.61 8.73
C MET A 55 9.82 13.04 8.21
N ILE A 56 9.80 11.94 7.43
CA ILE A 56 10.99 11.41 6.75
C ILE A 56 11.54 12.44 5.76
N ALA A 57 10.66 13.10 5.00
CA ALA A 57 11.03 14.12 4.03
C ALA A 57 11.59 15.40 4.68
N GLY A 58 11.42 15.63 5.98
CA GLY A 58 11.75 16.89 6.65
C GLY A 58 10.83 18.05 6.28
N LEU A 59 9.60 17.73 5.87
CA LEU A 59 8.52 18.69 5.62
C LEU A 59 7.61 18.84 6.82
N GLU A 60 7.78 18.00 7.83
CA GLU A 60 7.08 18.00 9.10
C GLU A 60 8.06 17.59 10.19
N ASP A 61 8.06 18.29 11.32
CA ASP A 61 8.91 17.98 12.46
C ASP A 61 8.34 16.80 13.26
N ILE A 62 9.20 15.95 13.79
CA ILE A 62 8.81 14.95 14.78
C ILE A 62 8.67 15.60 16.15
N THR A 63 7.81 15.04 17.01
CA THR A 63 7.70 15.50 18.41
C THR A 63 8.70 14.78 19.29
N GLU A 64 8.85 13.46 19.13
CA GLU A 64 9.82 12.63 19.83
C GLU A 64 10.37 11.55 18.89
N GLY A 65 11.48 10.93 19.27
CA GLY A 65 12.12 9.84 18.55
C GLY A 65 13.24 10.30 17.63
N GLN A 66 13.65 9.43 16.71
CA GLN A 66 14.80 9.66 15.85
C GLN A 66 14.59 9.08 14.46
N ILE A 67 14.90 9.86 13.43
CA ILE A 67 14.96 9.41 12.02
C ILE A 67 16.42 9.42 11.60
N SER A 68 16.90 8.30 11.02
CA SER A 68 18.19 8.25 10.35
C SER A 68 18.07 7.80 8.89
N ILE A 69 18.94 8.32 8.04
CA ILE A 69 19.03 8.00 6.61
C ILE A 69 20.50 7.72 6.30
N GLY A 70 20.81 6.49 5.86
CA GLY A 70 22.21 6.10 5.63
C GLY A 70 23.08 6.17 6.89
N GLY A 71 22.51 5.83 8.04
CA GLY A 71 23.17 5.90 9.35
C GLY A 71 23.31 7.30 9.95
N GLU A 72 22.93 8.37 9.23
CA GLU A 72 22.97 9.75 9.69
C GLU A 72 21.63 10.18 10.28
N VAL A 73 21.64 10.76 11.50
CA VAL A 73 20.43 11.30 12.13
C VAL A 73 20.02 12.61 11.45
N VAL A 74 18.80 12.65 10.92
CA VAL A 74 18.30 13.75 10.09
C VAL A 74 17.27 14.65 10.75
N ASN A 75 17.00 14.48 12.06
CA ASN A 75 15.96 15.24 12.76
C ASN A 75 16.07 16.75 12.53
N ASN A 76 17.29 17.30 12.64
CA ASN A 76 17.58 18.73 12.54
C ASN A 76 18.10 19.14 11.14
N ILE A 77 18.12 18.22 10.18
CA ILE A 77 18.54 18.48 8.81
C ILE A 77 17.34 18.95 7.99
N ILE A 78 17.49 20.07 7.29
CA ILE A 78 16.42 20.62 6.43
C ILE A 78 16.13 19.67 5.26
N SER A 79 14.89 19.64 4.77
CA SER A 79 14.43 18.74 3.71
C SER A 79 15.33 18.73 2.47
N ALA A 80 15.88 19.87 2.08
CA ALA A 80 16.76 19.99 0.89
C ALA A 80 18.07 19.21 1.01
N GLU A 81 18.58 18.98 2.23
CA GLU A 81 19.86 18.38 2.54
C GLU A 81 19.76 16.93 3.03
N ARG A 82 18.55 16.39 3.26
CA ARG A 82 18.33 15.00 3.70
C ARG A 82 18.67 13.95 2.65
N GLY A 83 18.96 14.34 1.41
CA GLY A 83 19.21 13.41 0.32
C GLY A 83 17.96 12.65 -0.14
N VAL A 84 16.77 13.19 0.09
CA VAL A 84 15.50 12.59 -0.33
C VAL A 84 14.85 13.36 -1.47
N ALA A 85 14.05 12.69 -2.29
CA ALA A 85 13.20 13.33 -3.28
C ALA A 85 11.75 12.86 -3.12
N MET A 86 10.79 13.79 -3.12
CA MET A 86 9.37 13.48 -2.91
C MET A 86 8.55 13.78 -4.16
N VAL A 87 7.70 12.82 -4.52
CA VAL A 87 6.65 12.94 -5.53
C VAL A 87 5.32 13.08 -4.80
N PHE A 88 4.65 14.22 -5.01
CA PHE A 88 3.40 14.57 -4.34
C PHE A 88 2.18 14.06 -5.11
N GLN A 89 1.07 13.85 -4.44
CA GLN A 89 -0.22 13.46 -5.00
C GLN A 89 -0.69 14.40 -6.14
N SER A 90 -0.45 15.70 -6.01
CA SER A 90 -0.80 16.71 -7.03
C SER A 90 0.25 16.89 -8.13
N TYR A 91 1.31 16.04 -8.11
CA TYR A 91 2.52 16.16 -8.95
C TYR A 91 3.34 17.43 -8.70
N ALA A 92 2.75 18.49 -8.19
CA ALA A 92 3.34 19.79 -7.85
C ALA A 92 4.24 20.38 -8.97
N LEU A 93 3.83 20.20 -10.24
CA LEU A 93 4.54 20.79 -11.38
C LEU A 93 4.32 22.31 -11.44
N TYR A 94 5.39 23.03 -11.80
CA TYR A 94 5.30 24.48 -12.06
C TYR A 94 4.56 24.72 -13.37
N PRO A 95 3.36 25.31 -13.34
CA PRO A 95 2.47 25.36 -14.52
C PRO A 95 2.97 26.25 -15.65
N HIS A 96 3.84 27.21 -15.35
CA HIS A 96 4.43 28.18 -16.29
C HIS A 96 5.79 27.71 -16.85
N MET A 97 6.31 26.57 -16.41
CA MET A 97 7.57 25.98 -16.85
C MET A 97 7.32 24.82 -17.80
N THR A 98 8.16 24.67 -18.82
CA THR A 98 8.18 23.48 -19.69
C THR A 98 8.58 22.22 -18.91
N VAL A 99 8.45 21.05 -19.54
CA VAL A 99 8.91 19.77 -18.95
C VAL A 99 10.40 19.85 -18.62
N PHE A 100 11.23 20.32 -19.57
CA PHE A 100 12.69 20.48 -19.35
C PHE A 100 12.99 21.42 -18.17
N GLU A 101 12.30 22.54 -18.11
CA GLU A 101 12.46 23.52 -17.02
C GLU A 101 12.02 22.98 -15.68
N ASN A 102 10.88 22.26 -15.62
CA ASN A 102 10.42 21.57 -14.42
C ASN A 102 11.48 20.58 -13.91
N MET A 103 12.03 19.72 -14.78
CA MET A 103 13.04 18.73 -14.41
C MET A 103 14.35 19.40 -13.97
N SER A 104 14.79 20.46 -14.69
CA SER A 104 16.05 21.13 -14.42
C SER A 104 16.03 22.08 -13.21
N PHE A 105 14.85 22.44 -12.69
CA PHE A 105 14.70 23.49 -11.68
C PHE A 105 15.58 23.31 -10.45
N ALA A 106 15.54 22.13 -9.82
CA ALA A 106 16.32 21.85 -8.62
C ALA A 106 17.84 21.93 -8.87
N LEU A 107 18.30 21.46 -10.03
CA LEU A 107 19.71 21.50 -10.41
C LEU A 107 20.18 22.94 -10.67
N LYS A 108 19.33 23.79 -11.25
CA LYS A 108 19.61 25.23 -11.43
C LYS A 108 19.75 25.93 -10.06
N GLN A 109 18.88 25.62 -9.10
CA GLN A 109 18.98 26.15 -7.73
C GLN A 109 20.28 25.71 -7.03
N ALA A 110 20.72 24.47 -7.26
CA ALA A 110 21.98 23.92 -6.77
C ALA A 110 23.20 24.47 -7.52
N LYS A 111 23.04 25.42 -8.47
CA LYS A 111 24.11 26.01 -9.28
C LYS A 111 24.93 24.99 -10.09
N THR A 112 24.29 23.86 -10.48
CA THR A 112 24.90 22.85 -11.35
C THR A 112 25.23 23.43 -12.74
N SER A 113 26.29 22.98 -13.40
CA SER A 113 26.67 23.45 -14.72
C SER A 113 25.59 23.11 -15.77
N LYS A 114 25.51 23.94 -16.84
CA LYS A 114 24.49 23.74 -17.90
C LYS A 114 24.64 22.39 -18.59
N ASP A 115 25.86 21.93 -18.83
CA ASP A 115 26.11 20.64 -19.48
C ASP A 115 25.70 19.47 -18.62
N GLU A 116 25.96 19.51 -17.31
CA GLU A 116 25.54 18.49 -16.36
C GLU A 116 24.01 18.49 -16.18
N ILE A 117 23.35 19.65 -16.13
CA ILE A 117 21.89 19.77 -16.12
C ILE A 117 21.32 19.10 -17.35
N HIS A 118 21.81 19.45 -18.54
CA HIS A 118 21.30 18.88 -19.79
C HIS A 118 21.46 17.35 -19.80
N LYS A 119 22.64 16.85 -19.43
CA LYS A 119 22.95 15.43 -19.36
C LYS A 119 21.97 14.69 -18.41
N ARG A 120 21.83 15.14 -17.15
CA ARG A 120 20.95 14.50 -16.17
C ARG A 120 19.48 14.53 -16.58
N VAL A 121 19.00 15.64 -17.15
CA VAL A 121 17.61 15.76 -17.61
C VAL A 121 17.34 14.83 -18.79
N VAL A 122 18.24 14.75 -19.76
CA VAL A 122 18.11 13.86 -20.92
C VAL A 122 18.16 12.39 -20.47
N ASP A 123 19.08 12.03 -19.59
CA ASP A 123 19.20 10.66 -19.10
C ASP A 123 17.95 10.23 -18.31
N ALA A 124 17.42 11.09 -17.43
CA ALA A 124 16.18 10.82 -16.71
C ALA A 124 14.97 10.74 -17.68
N ALA A 125 14.92 11.61 -18.68
CA ALA A 125 13.83 11.61 -19.66
C ALA A 125 13.82 10.34 -20.52
N LYS A 126 14.98 9.79 -20.88
CA LYS A 126 15.12 8.50 -21.59
C LYS A 126 14.52 7.34 -20.79
N ILE A 127 14.85 7.26 -19.49
CA ILE A 127 14.28 6.22 -18.61
C ILE A 127 12.75 6.28 -18.61
N LEU A 128 12.21 7.50 -18.57
CA LEU A 128 10.78 7.78 -18.47
C LEU A 128 10.06 7.86 -19.82
N GLN A 129 10.81 7.80 -20.94
CA GLN A 129 10.29 7.93 -22.32
C GLN A 129 9.49 9.23 -22.53
N ILE A 130 10.05 10.36 -22.11
CA ILE A 130 9.43 11.69 -22.19
C ILE A 130 10.29 12.75 -22.92
N GLU A 131 11.34 12.34 -23.65
CA GLU A 131 12.24 13.26 -24.37
C GLU A 131 11.48 14.16 -25.36
N ASN A 132 10.46 13.59 -26.02
CA ASN A 132 9.62 14.30 -26.99
C ASN A 132 8.65 15.31 -26.36
N LEU A 133 8.65 15.43 -25.02
CA LEU A 133 7.75 16.34 -24.29
C LEU A 133 8.47 17.57 -23.73
N PHE A 134 9.77 17.74 -23.92
CA PHE A 134 10.60 18.77 -23.27
C PHE A 134 10.04 20.18 -23.36
N GLU A 135 9.50 20.55 -24.52
CA GLU A 135 8.97 21.90 -24.78
C GLU A 135 7.53 22.10 -24.36
N ARG A 136 6.85 21.03 -23.87
CA ARG A 136 5.45 21.12 -23.45
C ARG A 136 5.31 21.72 -22.06
N LEU A 137 4.21 22.44 -21.85
CA LEU A 137 3.76 22.90 -20.54
C LEU A 137 2.88 21.83 -19.86
N PRO A 138 2.79 21.79 -18.52
CA PRO A 138 1.99 20.81 -17.79
C PRO A 138 0.53 20.68 -18.25
N LYS A 139 -0.10 21.79 -18.67
CA LYS A 139 -1.48 21.81 -19.22
C LYS A 139 -1.65 21.03 -20.54
N GLN A 140 -0.55 20.75 -21.24
CA GLN A 140 -0.53 20.02 -22.51
C GLN A 140 -0.22 18.53 -22.35
N LEU A 141 -0.12 18.06 -21.09
CA LEU A 141 0.25 16.70 -20.74
C LEU A 141 -0.96 15.91 -20.21
N SER A 142 -1.01 14.62 -20.53
CA SER A 142 -1.92 13.68 -19.86
C SER A 142 -1.55 13.50 -18.37
N GLY A 143 -2.44 12.89 -17.58
CA GLY A 143 -2.18 12.58 -16.17
C GLY A 143 -0.89 11.78 -15.96
N GLY A 144 -0.72 10.67 -16.69
CA GLY A 144 0.50 9.84 -16.62
C GLY A 144 1.76 10.58 -17.12
N GLN A 145 1.64 11.43 -18.13
CA GLN A 145 2.78 12.26 -18.57
C GLN A 145 3.19 13.25 -17.48
N ARG A 146 2.23 13.92 -16.81
CA ARG A 146 2.54 14.79 -15.65
C ARG A 146 3.22 14.05 -14.54
N GLN A 147 2.77 12.82 -14.24
CA GLN A 147 3.39 11.99 -13.23
C GLN A 147 4.83 11.61 -13.60
N ARG A 148 5.09 11.16 -14.84
CA ARG A 148 6.47 10.87 -15.29
C ARG A 148 7.37 12.09 -15.17
N VAL A 149 6.88 13.30 -15.49
CA VAL A 149 7.63 14.54 -15.28
C VAL A 149 7.94 14.78 -13.80
N ALA A 150 6.97 14.53 -12.90
CA ALA A 150 7.19 14.66 -11.45
C ALA A 150 8.22 13.64 -10.93
N ILE A 151 8.19 12.40 -11.43
CA ILE A 151 9.20 11.37 -11.14
C ILE A 151 10.57 11.82 -11.71
N GLY A 152 10.62 12.36 -12.94
CA GLY A 152 11.84 12.89 -13.55
C GLY A 152 12.49 14.00 -12.72
N ARG A 153 11.68 14.90 -12.13
CA ARG A 153 12.16 15.91 -11.17
C ARG A 153 12.82 15.31 -9.93
N ALA A 154 12.34 14.14 -9.50
CA ALA A 154 12.95 13.41 -8.38
C ALA A 154 14.27 12.74 -8.82
N ILE A 155 14.25 12.04 -9.95
CA ILE A 155 15.42 11.30 -10.49
C ILE A 155 16.63 12.20 -10.71
N VAL A 156 16.45 13.35 -11.33
CA VAL A 156 17.59 14.26 -11.68
C VAL A 156 18.37 14.76 -10.47
N ARG A 157 17.77 14.69 -9.26
CA ARG A 157 18.42 15.07 -8.00
C ARG A 157 19.38 14.02 -7.47
N ASP A 158 19.36 12.80 -8.02
CA ASP A 158 20.15 11.66 -7.56
C ASP A 158 19.98 11.41 -6.05
N PRO A 159 18.75 11.18 -5.56
CA PRO A 159 18.48 11.07 -4.13
C PRO A 159 18.88 9.70 -3.57
N LYS A 160 19.18 9.64 -2.26
CA LYS A 160 19.40 8.40 -1.52
C LYS A 160 18.12 7.60 -1.31
N VAL A 161 16.95 8.28 -1.21
CA VAL A 161 15.63 7.68 -0.96
C VAL A 161 14.56 8.43 -1.75
N PHE A 162 13.67 7.68 -2.40
CA PHE A 162 12.49 8.22 -3.08
C PHE A 162 11.25 8.10 -2.18
N LEU A 163 10.47 9.16 -2.10
CA LEU A 163 9.23 9.23 -1.34
C LEU A 163 8.05 9.53 -2.27
N PHE A 164 6.98 8.72 -2.18
CA PHE A 164 5.78 8.88 -3.01
C PHE A 164 4.54 9.02 -2.10
N ASP A 165 3.84 10.16 -2.18
CA ASP A 165 2.60 10.44 -1.44
C ASP A 165 1.40 10.28 -2.37
N GLU A 166 0.77 9.10 -2.37
CA GLU A 166 -0.39 8.71 -3.19
C GLU A 166 -0.28 9.10 -4.68
N PRO A 167 0.80 8.75 -5.38
CA PRO A 167 1.08 9.32 -6.69
C PRO A 167 0.11 8.87 -7.79
N LEU A 168 -0.66 7.80 -7.61
CA LEU A 168 -1.60 7.26 -8.61
C LEU A 168 -3.07 7.62 -8.35
N SER A 169 -3.38 8.27 -7.24
CA SER A 169 -4.77 8.54 -6.81
C SER A 169 -5.58 9.39 -7.81
N ASN A 170 -4.91 10.27 -8.57
CA ASN A 170 -5.54 11.18 -9.55
C ASN A 170 -5.58 10.61 -10.98
N LEU A 171 -5.31 9.31 -11.18
CA LEU A 171 -5.35 8.65 -12.48
C LEU A 171 -6.60 7.78 -12.63
N ASP A 172 -7.09 7.67 -13.87
CA ASP A 172 -8.10 6.67 -14.22
C ASP A 172 -7.56 5.24 -14.08
N ALA A 173 -8.46 4.25 -14.04
CA ALA A 173 -8.10 2.86 -13.75
C ALA A 173 -7.08 2.27 -14.74
N ALA A 174 -7.24 2.53 -16.05
CA ALA A 174 -6.34 1.98 -17.06
C ALA A 174 -4.94 2.58 -16.96
N LEU A 175 -4.86 3.90 -16.79
CA LEU A 175 -3.60 4.62 -16.65
C LEU A 175 -2.91 4.27 -15.32
N ARG A 176 -3.67 4.02 -14.24
CA ARG A 176 -3.14 3.56 -12.94
C ARG A 176 -2.43 2.22 -13.08
N VAL A 177 -3.01 1.24 -13.77
CA VAL A 177 -2.38 -0.07 -14.03
C VAL A 177 -1.07 0.11 -14.79
N GLN A 178 -1.09 0.87 -15.88
CA GLN A 178 0.12 1.10 -16.69
C GLN A 178 1.22 1.78 -15.87
N THR A 179 0.88 2.84 -15.13
CA THR A 179 1.88 3.61 -14.37
C THR A 179 2.45 2.82 -13.19
N ARG A 180 1.64 1.96 -12.56
CA ARG A 180 2.13 1.02 -11.54
C ARG A 180 3.22 0.11 -12.10
N ILE A 181 3.00 -0.47 -13.29
CA ILE A 181 4.02 -1.30 -13.96
C ILE A 181 5.29 -0.49 -14.26
N GLU A 182 5.15 0.77 -14.65
CA GLU A 182 6.29 1.67 -14.90
C GLU A 182 7.09 1.96 -13.62
N ILE A 183 6.42 2.19 -12.48
CA ILE A 183 7.07 2.39 -11.18
C ILE A 183 7.82 1.12 -10.75
N ALA A 184 7.23 -0.07 -10.93
CA ALA A 184 7.90 -1.34 -10.63
C ALA A 184 9.17 -1.52 -11.48
N LYS A 185 9.10 -1.24 -12.79
CA LYS A 185 10.28 -1.27 -13.69
C LYS A 185 11.34 -0.25 -13.27
N LEU A 186 10.91 0.95 -12.89
CA LEU A 186 11.81 2.01 -12.43
C LEU A 186 12.56 1.55 -11.17
N HIS A 187 11.86 0.99 -10.19
CA HIS A 187 12.50 0.43 -8.99
C HIS A 187 13.57 -0.61 -9.33
N SER A 188 13.22 -1.59 -10.20
CA SER A 188 14.17 -2.63 -10.64
C SER A 188 15.40 -2.05 -11.38
N GLN A 189 15.22 -0.98 -12.16
CA GLN A 189 16.31 -0.34 -12.91
C GLN A 189 17.24 0.49 -12.03
N LEU A 190 16.68 1.13 -11.00
CA LEU A 190 17.42 2.04 -10.12
C LEU A 190 17.97 1.32 -8.89
N SER A 191 17.41 0.17 -8.50
CA SER A 191 17.66 -0.49 -7.21
C SER A 191 17.54 0.50 -6.04
N ALA A 192 16.57 1.41 -6.13
CA ALA A 192 16.45 2.57 -5.25
C ALA A 192 15.64 2.23 -4.00
N THR A 193 16.02 2.78 -2.85
CA THR A 193 15.16 2.76 -1.67
C THR A 193 13.93 3.63 -1.94
N MET A 194 12.73 3.03 -1.89
CA MET A 194 11.48 3.72 -2.16
C MET A 194 10.49 3.54 -1.01
N ILE A 195 9.90 4.65 -0.56
CA ILE A 195 8.79 4.65 0.42
C ILE A 195 7.56 5.21 -0.28
N TYR A 196 6.51 4.44 -0.31
CA TYR A 196 5.31 4.70 -1.08
C TYR A 196 4.08 4.69 -0.19
N VAL A 197 3.29 5.74 -0.20
CA VAL A 197 2.01 5.81 0.50
C VAL A 197 0.87 5.55 -0.48
N THR A 198 -0.03 4.68 -0.12
CA THR A 198 -1.27 4.44 -0.87
C THR A 198 -2.42 3.99 0.04
N HIS A 199 -3.63 4.15 -0.44
CA HIS A 199 -4.83 3.50 0.11
C HIS A 199 -5.32 2.34 -0.78
N ASP A 200 -4.66 2.10 -1.93
CA ASP A 200 -4.98 1.02 -2.86
C ASP A 200 -4.19 -0.24 -2.50
N GLN A 201 -4.92 -1.29 -2.14
CA GLN A 201 -4.32 -2.57 -1.74
C GLN A 201 -3.62 -3.28 -2.91
N VAL A 202 -4.12 -3.09 -4.14
CA VAL A 202 -3.51 -3.72 -5.32
C VAL A 202 -2.14 -3.12 -5.60
N GLU A 203 -1.99 -1.79 -5.40
CA GLU A 203 -0.68 -1.14 -5.47
C GLU A 203 0.28 -1.72 -4.44
N ALA A 204 -0.16 -1.82 -3.18
CA ALA A 204 0.66 -2.38 -2.11
C ALA A 204 1.07 -3.83 -2.38
N MET A 205 0.11 -4.69 -2.73
CA MET A 205 0.36 -6.12 -2.98
C MET A 205 1.26 -6.40 -4.19
N THR A 206 1.34 -5.46 -5.14
CA THR A 206 2.06 -5.68 -6.42
C THR A 206 3.39 -4.93 -6.51
N LEU A 207 3.60 -3.86 -5.75
CA LEU A 207 4.81 -3.04 -5.78
C LEU A 207 5.78 -3.35 -4.64
N ALA A 208 5.25 -3.74 -3.47
CA ALA A 208 6.04 -3.78 -2.25
C ALA A 208 6.92 -5.02 -2.12
N ASP A 209 8.17 -4.82 -1.70
CA ASP A 209 8.95 -5.85 -1.03
C ASP A 209 8.44 -6.02 0.41
N LYS A 210 8.08 -4.91 1.06
CA LYS A 210 7.58 -4.84 2.44
C LYS A 210 6.39 -3.89 2.55
N ILE A 211 5.30 -4.35 3.16
CA ILE A 211 4.13 -3.54 3.49
C ILE A 211 4.15 -3.20 4.98
N VAL A 212 3.86 -1.95 5.30
CA VAL A 212 3.65 -1.44 6.67
C VAL A 212 2.18 -1.07 6.80
N VAL A 213 1.44 -1.84 7.59
CA VAL A 213 0.02 -1.58 7.87
C VAL A 213 -0.08 -0.64 9.06
N LEU A 214 -0.56 0.58 8.82
CA LEU A 214 -0.78 1.58 9.85
C LEU A 214 -2.27 1.69 10.21
N ASN A 215 -2.55 1.85 11.49
CA ASN A 215 -3.88 2.09 12.02
C ASN A 215 -3.80 3.01 13.24
N LYS A 216 -4.57 4.10 13.25
CA LYS A 216 -4.62 5.04 14.40
C LYS A 216 -3.23 5.42 14.95
N GLY A 217 -2.29 5.70 14.08
CA GLY A 217 -0.95 6.17 14.45
C GLY A 217 0.04 5.10 14.92
N ILE A 218 -0.32 3.82 14.88
CA ILE A 218 0.57 2.69 15.22
C ILE A 218 0.78 1.76 14.02
N ILE A 219 1.86 1.00 14.04
CA ILE A 219 2.09 -0.10 13.10
C ILE A 219 1.41 -1.36 13.65
N GLU A 220 0.41 -1.88 12.90
CA GLU A 220 -0.27 -3.13 13.23
C GLU A 220 0.58 -4.36 12.83
N GLN A 221 1.13 -4.32 11.62
CA GLN A 221 1.99 -5.38 11.10
C GLN A 221 2.92 -4.86 10.01
N VAL A 222 4.11 -5.44 9.95
CA VAL A 222 5.09 -5.27 8.87
C VAL A 222 5.44 -6.64 8.32
N GLY A 223 5.53 -6.78 7.00
CA GLY A 223 5.93 -8.02 6.35
C GLY A 223 5.82 -7.96 4.83
N SER A 224 6.13 -9.04 4.15
CA SER A 224 5.90 -9.17 2.71
C SER A 224 4.40 -9.20 2.39
N PRO A 225 3.98 -8.83 1.15
CA PRO A 225 2.58 -8.89 0.74
C PRO A 225 1.92 -10.24 1.04
N ILE A 226 2.57 -11.34 0.69
CA ILE A 226 2.06 -12.69 0.87
C ILE A 226 1.98 -13.08 2.36
N GLU A 227 2.94 -12.63 3.17
CA GLU A 227 2.92 -12.86 4.61
C GLU A 227 1.72 -12.17 5.28
N LEU A 228 1.45 -10.90 4.96
CA LEU A 228 0.30 -10.18 5.51
C LEU A 228 -1.04 -10.78 5.08
N TYR A 229 -1.11 -11.29 3.85
CA TYR A 229 -2.30 -11.92 3.30
C TYR A 229 -2.61 -13.26 3.95
N ASN A 230 -1.59 -14.12 4.08
CA ASN A 230 -1.75 -15.48 4.59
C ASN A 230 -1.71 -15.57 6.12
N PHE A 231 -0.96 -14.67 6.79
CA PHE A 231 -0.69 -14.72 8.22
C PHE A 231 -0.93 -13.36 8.88
N PRO A 232 -2.15 -12.82 8.81
CA PRO A 232 -2.49 -11.57 9.48
C PRO A 232 -2.31 -11.71 10.99
N LYS A 233 -1.63 -10.75 11.61
CA LYS A 233 -1.34 -10.76 13.05
C LYS A 233 -2.58 -10.55 13.92
N ASN A 234 -3.57 -9.84 13.37
CA ASN A 234 -4.82 -9.55 14.06
C ASN A 234 -5.99 -9.41 13.06
N LYS A 235 -7.20 -9.31 13.60
CA LYS A 235 -8.43 -9.11 12.83
C LYS A 235 -8.37 -7.89 11.91
N PHE A 236 -7.81 -6.77 12.40
CA PHE A 236 -7.73 -5.55 11.60
C PHE A 236 -6.93 -5.78 10.31
N VAL A 237 -5.75 -6.39 10.40
CA VAL A 237 -4.93 -6.70 9.21
C VAL A 237 -5.64 -7.71 8.30
N ALA A 238 -6.31 -8.72 8.86
CA ALA A 238 -7.07 -9.72 8.11
C ALA A 238 -8.19 -9.11 7.26
N GLU A 239 -8.93 -8.14 7.84
CA GLU A 239 -10.01 -7.42 7.15
C GLU A 239 -9.50 -6.30 6.24
N PHE A 240 -8.33 -5.72 6.56
CA PHE A 240 -7.76 -4.62 5.78
C PHE A 240 -7.04 -5.11 4.52
N ILE A 241 -6.34 -6.24 4.57
CA ILE A 241 -5.59 -6.81 3.43
C ILE A 241 -6.43 -7.84 2.70
N GLY A 242 -6.72 -7.57 1.43
CA GLY A 242 -7.52 -8.42 0.53
C GLY A 242 -8.82 -7.75 0.08
N SER A 243 -9.18 -7.97 -1.19
CA SER A 243 -10.43 -7.48 -1.78
C SER A 243 -11.09 -8.62 -2.59
N PRO A 244 -12.25 -9.09 -2.13
CA PRO A 244 -13.00 -8.70 -0.92
C PRO A 244 -12.23 -9.01 0.38
N LYS A 245 -12.64 -8.36 1.48
CA LYS A 245 -12.03 -8.57 2.80
C LYS A 245 -12.26 -10.00 3.31
N MET A 246 -11.41 -10.47 4.24
CA MET A 246 -11.62 -11.73 4.94
C MET A 246 -12.97 -11.74 5.65
N ASN A 247 -13.73 -12.83 5.51
CA ASN A 247 -14.93 -13.05 6.33
C ASN A 247 -14.49 -13.35 7.75
N ILE A 248 -14.99 -12.59 8.71
CA ILE A 248 -14.79 -12.84 10.14
C ILE A 248 -16.15 -13.12 10.76
N VAL A 249 -16.30 -14.26 11.40
CA VAL A 249 -17.51 -14.67 12.08
C VAL A 249 -17.26 -15.02 13.53
N ASP A 250 -18.16 -14.60 14.41
CA ASP A 250 -18.13 -14.94 15.82
C ASP A 250 -18.61 -16.40 16.00
N ILE A 251 -17.88 -17.17 16.80
CA ILE A 251 -18.20 -18.56 17.13
C ILE A 251 -18.60 -18.71 18.60
N GLU A 252 -18.51 -17.63 19.36
CA GLU A 252 -19.01 -17.49 20.73
C GLU A 252 -19.88 -16.25 20.86
N GLY A 253 -20.71 -16.19 21.92
CA GLY A 253 -21.60 -15.05 22.22
C GLY A 253 -23.00 -15.16 21.59
N GLU A 254 -23.75 -14.05 21.63
CA GLU A 254 -25.16 -14.00 21.20
C GLU A 254 -25.31 -14.13 19.67
N ASN A 255 -24.37 -13.62 18.91
CA ASN A 255 -24.38 -13.63 17.43
C ASN A 255 -23.52 -14.77 16.84
N LYS A 256 -23.24 -15.79 17.64
CA LYS A 256 -22.40 -16.91 17.19
C LYS A 256 -23.01 -17.62 15.99
N VAL A 257 -22.14 -17.97 15.06
CA VAL A 257 -22.48 -18.80 13.91
C VAL A 257 -22.28 -20.28 14.28
N GLU A 258 -23.24 -21.12 13.91
CA GLU A 258 -23.10 -22.55 14.05
C GLU A 258 -22.08 -23.10 13.02
N ILE A 259 -20.97 -23.62 13.51
CA ILE A 259 -19.91 -24.20 12.69
C ILE A 259 -19.97 -25.72 12.84
N LYS A 260 -19.94 -26.41 11.69
CA LYS A 260 -19.92 -27.87 11.60
C LYS A 260 -18.56 -28.34 11.11
N ASN A 261 -18.20 -29.59 11.43
CA ASN A 261 -17.01 -30.25 10.86
C ASN A 261 -15.68 -29.47 11.00
N LEU A 262 -15.57 -28.58 12.00
CA LEU A 262 -14.36 -27.80 12.26
C LEU A 262 -13.96 -27.93 13.73
N GLN A 263 -12.71 -28.38 13.99
CA GLN A 263 -12.12 -28.32 15.31
C GLN A 263 -11.59 -26.93 15.58
N VAL A 264 -12.14 -26.26 16.58
CA VAL A 264 -11.79 -24.90 16.93
C VAL A 264 -10.84 -24.89 18.12
N PRO A 265 -9.70 -24.15 18.08
CA PRO A 265 -8.85 -23.98 19.25
C PRO A 265 -9.61 -23.36 20.43
N SER A 266 -9.35 -23.82 21.66
CA SER A 266 -10.10 -23.44 22.87
C SER A 266 -10.08 -21.95 23.22
N LYS A 267 -9.13 -21.19 22.68
CA LYS A 267 -9.02 -19.72 22.88
C LYS A 267 -9.67 -18.90 21.77
N ALA A 268 -10.09 -19.56 20.68
CA ALA A 268 -10.67 -18.85 19.54
C ALA A 268 -12.12 -18.47 19.83
N VAL A 269 -12.44 -17.20 19.63
CA VAL A 269 -13.79 -16.68 19.72
C VAL A 269 -14.33 -16.24 18.35
N LYS A 270 -13.41 -16.11 17.36
CA LYS A 270 -13.75 -15.78 15.97
C LYS A 270 -12.95 -16.64 15.01
N ILE A 271 -13.54 -16.92 13.85
CA ILE A 271 -12.85 -17.53 12.71
C ILE A 271 -12.83 -16.58 11.53
N GLY A 272 -11.75 -16.67 10.74
CA GLY A 272 -11.57 -15.94 9.50
C GLY A 272 -11.40 -16.88 8.32
N VAL A 273 -12.04 -16.58 7.18
CA VAL A 273 -11.84 -17.30 5.92
C VAL A 273 -11.88 -16.33 4.75
N ARG A 274 -10.96 -16.47 3.80
CA ARG A 274 -10.93 -15.64 2.60
C ARG A 274 -12.07 -16.02 1.65
N PRO A 275 -12.72 -15.05 0.98
CA PRO A 275 -13.82 -15.30 0.03
C PRO A 275 -13.52 -16.31 -1.07
N GLU A 276 -12.30 -16.34 -1.58
CA GLU A 276 -11.85 -17.24 -2.64
C GLU A 276 -11.59 -18.68 -2.17
N HIS A 277 -11.49 -18.90 -0.87
CA HIS A 277 -11.35 -20.25 -0.32
C HIS A 277 -12.69 -20.94 -0.11
N ILE A 278 -13.79 -20.18 -0.15
CA ILE A 278 -15.14 -20.70 0.08
C ILE A 278 -15.69 -21.32 -1.21
N SER A 279 -16.25 -22.51 -1.09
CA SER A 279 -16.95 -23.22 -2.16
C SER A 279 -18.30 -23.72 -1.67
N LEU A 280 -19.23 -23.98 -2.62
CA LEU A 280 -20.50 -24.65 -2.32
C LEU A 280 -20.22 -26.12 -1.96
N ALA A 281 -20.96 -26.62 -0.98
CA ALA A 281 -20.80 -27.98 -0.44
C ALA A 281 -22.09 -28.77 -0.51
N ASN A 282 -21.96 -30.09 -0.37
CA ASN A 282 -23.07 -30.94 0.04
C ASN A 282 -23.26 -30.85 1.56
N THR A 283 -24.46 -31.16 2.04
CA THR A 283 -24.82 -31.04 3.47
C THR A 283 -23.89 -31.86 4.39
N SER A 284 -23.33 -32.98 3.93
CA SER A 284 -22.40 -33.84 4.69
C SER A 284 -21.06 -33.16 4.99
N ASP A 285 -20.58 -32.30 4.07
CA ASP A 285 -19.23 -31.70 4.13
C ASP A 285 -19.29 -30.21 4.50
N SER A 286 -20.48 -29.74 4.86
CA SER A 286 -20.75 -28.35 5.19
C SER A 286 -20.02 -27.93 6.48
N ILE A 287 -19.37 -26.78 6.43
CA ILE A 287 -18.84 -26.10 7.63
C ILE A 287 -19.84 -25.03 8.10
N LEU A 288 -20.51 -24.39 7.17
CA LEU A 288 -21.43 -23.28 7.44
C LEU A 288 -22.59 -23.32 6.46
N SER A 289 -23.80 -22.94 6.90
CA SER A 289 -24.98 -22.85 6.03
C SER A 289 -25.53 -21.44 6.02
N GLY A 290 -26.11 -21.03 4.90
CA GLY A 290 -26.71 -19.70 4.75
C GLY A 290 -27.65 -19.58 3.57
N THR A 291 -28.12 -18.36 3.31
CA THR A 291 -28.99 -18.04 2.17
C THR A 291 -28.36 -16.92 1.35
N ILE A 292 -28.21 -17.11 0.05
CA ILE A 292 -27.68 -16.09 -0.86
C ILE A 292 -28.66 -14.91 -0.92
N ARG A 293 -28.19 -13.72 -0.55
CA ARG A 293 -28.96 -12.46 -0.55
C ARG A 293 -28.68 -11.57 -1.73
N HIS A 294 -27.45 -11.62 -2.24
CA HIS A 294 -27.03 -10.82 -3.37
C HIS A 294 -25.94 -11.54 -4.17
N ILE A 295 -25.90 -11.32 -5.48
CA ILE A 295 -24.89 -11.86 -6.39
C ILE A 295 -24.41 -10.72 -7.29
N GLU A 296 -23.12 -10.48 -7.30
CA GLU A 296 -22.45 -9.62 -8.28
C GLU A 296 -21.74 -10.49 -9.31
N ASN A 297 -22.10 -10.32 -10.58
CA ASN A 297 -21.43 -11.00 -11.68
C ASN A 297 -20.37 -10.07 -12.27
N LEU A 298 -19.08 -10.37 -12.01
CA LEU A 298 -17.93 -9.57 -12.47
C LEU A 298 -17.32 -10.06 -13.80
N GLY A 299 -17.98 -11.03 -14.45
CA GLY A 299 -17.56 -11.58 -15.73
C GLY A 299 -16.54 -12.70 -15.62
N GLU A 300 -15.59 -12.63 -14.72
CA GLU A 300 -14.59 -13.68 -14.44
C GLU A 300 -14.97 -14.58 -13.25
N HIS A 301 -15.78 -14.06 -12.32
CA HIS A 301 -16.25 -14.76 -11.13
C HIS A 301 -17.55 -14.12 -10.60
N LEU A 302 -18.21 -14.85 -9.69
CA LEU A 302 -19.36 -14.34 -8.92
C LEU A 302 -18.93 -13.98 -7.52
N LEU A 303 -19.36 -12.82 -7.00
CA LEU A 303 -19.34 -12.51 -5.58
C LEU A 303 -20.74 -12.79 -5.02
N CYS A 304 -20.85 -13.78 -4.15
CA CYS A 304 -22.10 -14.15 -3.50
C CYS A 304 -22.09 -13.68 -2.05
N TYR A 305 -23.06 -12.86 -1.69
CA TYR A 305 -23.27 -12.36 -0.32
C TYR A 305 -24.33 -13.26 0.34
N ILE A 306 -23.94 -13.95 1.41
CA ILE A 306 -24.68 -15.05 2.02
C ILE A 306 -24.96 -14.70 3.48
N ASN A 307 -26.22 -14.62 3.87
CA ASN A 307 -26.61 -14.46 5.27
C ASN A 307 -26.70 -15.83 5.95
N THR A 308 -26.00 -15.96 7.07
CA THR A 308 -26.09 -17.12 7.95
C THR A 308 -27.40 -17.09 8.76
N VAL A 309 -27.69 -18.17 9.47
CA VAL A 309 -28.87 -18.23 10.37
C VAL A 309 -28.79 -17.19 11.50
N SER A 310 -27.57 -16.87 11.98
CA SER A 310 -27.33 -15.82 12.97
C SER A 310 -27.21 -14.41 12.39
N ASN A 311 -27.61 -14.23 11.12
CA ASN A 311 -27.62 -12.95 10.42
C ASN A 311 -26.23 -12.32 10.18
N SER A 312 -25.15 -13.10 10.29
CA SER A 312 -23.81 -12.71 9.86
C SER A 312 -23.71 -12.83 8.35
N GLU A 313 -23.08 -11.87 7.69
CA GLU A 313 -22.84 -11.90 6.25
C GLU A 313 -21.50 -12.55 5.91
N ILE A 314 -21.53 -13.47 4.94
CA ILE A 314 -20.37 -14.15 4.36
C ILE A 314 -20.30 -13.81 2.89
N THR A 315 -19.15 -13.37 2.42
CA THR A 315 -18.86 -13.20 0.99
C THR A 315 -18.11 -14.42 0.47
N ALA A 316 -18.63 -15.07 -0.57
CA ALA A 316 -17.93 -16.14 -1.29
C ALA A 316 -17.59 -15.69 -2.71
N LYS A 317 -16.35 -15.93 -3.14
CA LYS A 317 -15.91 -15.74 -4.51
C LYS A 317 -16.01 -17.07 -5.24
N LEU A 318 -17.05 -17.24 -6.07
CA LEU A 318 -17.36 -18.49 -6.76
C LEU A 318 -16.99 -18.41 -8.26
N ASP A 319 -16.78 -19.57 -8.88
CA ASP A 319 -16.61 -19.67 -10.33
C ASP A 319 -17.85 -19.12 -11.05
N ILE A 320 -17.64 -18.49 -12.22
CA ILE A 320 -18.71 -17.90 -13.03
C ILE A 320 -19.78 -18.92 -13.44
N ASN A 321 -19.40 -20.20 -13.59
CA ASN A 321 -20.29 -21.29 -13.96
C ASN A 321 -20.93 -21.98 -12.76
N SER A 322 -20.75 -21.45 -11.54
CA SER A 322 -21.40 -22.02 -10.36
C SER A 322 -22.92 -21.88 -10.46
N ASN A 323 -23.66 -22.90 -10.00
CA ASN A 323 -25.13 -22.90 -9.98
C ASN A 323 -25.71 -22.06 -8.80
N ALA A 324 -25.07 -20.92 -8.48
CA ALA A 324 -25.54 -20.04 -7.43
C ALA A 324 -26.71 -19.18 -7.90
N SER A 325 -27.80 -19.13 -7.12
CA SER A 325 -28.97 -18.31 -7.45
C SER A 325 -29.47 -17.53 -6.24
N LEU A 326 -30.12 -16.39 -6.50
CA LEU A 326 -30.67 -15.52 -5.46
C LEU A 326 -31.72 -16.30 -4.60
N SER A 327 -31.69 -16.04 -3.29
CA SER A 327 -32.54 -16.70 -2.29
C SER A 327 -32.30 -18.20 -2.10
N GLN A 328 -31.30 -18.77 -2.76
CA GLN A 328 -30.92 -20.16 -2.58
C GLN A 328 -30.32 -20.39 -1.20
N LYS A 329 -30.76 -21.45 -0.52
CA LYS A 329 -30.07 -21.99 0.67
C LYS A 329 -28.84 -22.76 0.19
N VAL A 330 -27.71 -22.48 0.77
CA VAL A 330 -26.41 -23.07 0.40
C VAL A 330 -25.67 -23.55 1.63
N ASP A 331 -24.95 -24.63 1.43
CA ASP A 331 -23.96 -25.15 2.36
C ASP A 331 -22.56 -24.75 1.83
N LEU A 332 -21.69 -24.29 2.72
CA LEU A 332 -20.37 -23.75 2.43
C LEU A 332 -19.28 -24.62 3.05
N LYS A 333 -18.20 -24.77 2.32
CA LYS A 333 -16.98 -25.43 2.80
C LYS A 333 -15.73 -24.71 2.31
N TRP A 334 -14.63 -24.94 2.99
CA TRP A 334 -13.29 -24.54 2.64
C TRP A 334 -12.26 -25.52 3.21
N ASP A 335 -11.02 -25.42 2.77
CA ASP A 335 -9.92 -26.17 3.39
C ASP A 335 -9.69 -25.63 4.81
N ILE A 336 -9.83 -26.53 5.80
CA ILE A 336 -9.71 -26.21 7.23
C ILE A 336 -8.35 -25.58 7.55
N SER A 337 -7.28 -26.00 6.86
CA SER A 337 -5.93 -25.47 7.03
C SER A 337 -5.81 -23.98 6.68
N LEU A 338 -6.75 -23.43 5.94
CA LEU A 338 -6.82 -22.01 5.53
C LEU A 338 -7.66 -21.16 6.49
N THR A 339 -8.21 -21.77 7.54
CA THR A 339 -8.96 -21.05 8.58
C THR A 339 -8.01 -20.25 9.47
N GLN A 340 -8.32 -18.99 9.67
CA GLN A 340 -7.67 -18.13 10.65
C GLN A 340 -8.49 -18.11 11.93
N TYR A 341 -7.83 -18.06 13.08
CA TYR A 341 -8.48 -18.02 14.39
C TYR A 341 -8.09 -16.75 15.12
N PHE A 342 -9.04 -16.12 15.82
CA PHE A 342 -8.79 -14.91 16.60
C PHE A 342 -9.35 -15.07 18.02
N ASP A 343 -8.60 -14.53 18.99
CA ASP A 343 -9.00 -14.50 20.39
C ASP A 343 -9.93 -13.31 20.70
N SER A 344 -10.33 -13.19 21.98
CA SER A 344 -11.16 -12.10 22.47
C SER A 344 -10.55 -10.70 22.35
N THR A 345 -9.25 -10.61 22.11
CA THR A 345 -8.51 -9.34 21.89
C THR A 345 -8.25 -9.07 20.40
N ASP A 346 -8.92 -9.83 19.51
CA ASP A 346 -8.75 -9.78 18.05
C ASP A 346 -7.34 -10.16 17.56
N GLN A 347 -6.51 -10.82 18.40
CA GLN A 347 -5.20 -11.30 17.97
C GLN A 347 -5.31 -12.69 17.32
N SER A 348 -4.49 -12.91 16.28
CA SER A 348 -4.44 -14.21 15.59
C SER A 348 -3.86 -15.28 16.51
N ILE A 349 -4.50 -16.45 16.50
CA ILE A 349 -4.05 -17.66 17.21
C ILE A 349 -3.54 -18.67 16.16
N LYS A 350 -2.41 -19.29 16.42
CA LYS A 350 -1.85 -20.36 15.59
C LYS A 350 -2.42 -21.72 15.99
#